data_b7f312f0206ac11ced1b87760316eed7
#
_entry.id   b7f312f0206ac11ced1b87760316eed7
#
_cell.length_a   1.000
_cell.length_b   1.000
_cell.length_c   1.000
_cell.angle_alpha   90.00
_cell.angle_beta   90.00
_cell.angle_gamma   90.00
#
_symmetry.space_group_name_H-M   'P 1'
#
loop_
_entity.id
_entity.type
_entity.pdbx_description
1 polymer ?
#
loop_
_entity_poly.entity_id
_entity_poly.type
_entity_poly.pdbx_seq_one_letter_code
_entity_poly.pdbx_strand_id
1 'polypeptide(L)'
;ERKEVALTTDHILPDKEFYDGRRVHVIYGDDIHITGSSSDRARLSALKNGALSFISIYSIIIDHEVALYNPAIEEKINLSKVTGKLDNSALEIFEQEDFIPVLRSLRLILNESNKSTLVNFISKIPNKNLLKIYIAYMSNESLDNGKYNDSISIIRDSLVEKKLIQNDGNLIGELCEL
;
A
#
# COMPACT_ATOMS: atom_id res chain seq x y z
N GLU A 1 -2.78 18.81 5.51
CA GLU A 1 -2.56 17.35 5.71
C GLU A 1 -1.77 16.72 4.54
N ARG A 2 -2.23 16.81 3.26
CA ARG A 2 -1.46 16.30 2.12
C ARG A 2 -0.12 17.02 1.90
N LYS A 3 0.01 18.29 2.25
CA LYS A 3 1.27 19.05 2.18
C LYS A 3 2.28 18.60 3.22
N GLU A 4 1.85 18.18 4.40
CA GLU A 4 2.75 17.69 5.47
C GLU A 4 3.27 16.29 5.20
N VAL A 5 2.42 15.35 4.75
CA VAL A 5 2.85 13.99 4.35
C VAL A 5 3.87 14.07 3.22
N ALA A 6 3.70 15.03 2.32
CA ALA A 6 4.63 15.24 1.24
C ALA A 6 6.00 15.82 1.69
N LEU A 7 6.13 16.41 2.88
CA LEU A 7 7.42 16.90 3.42
C LEU A 7 8.33 15.77 3.92
N THR A 8 7.78 14.60 4.21
CA THR A 8 8.54 13.45 4.73
C THR A 8 9.13 12.54 3.66
N THR A 9 8.83 12.76 2.38
CA THR A 9 9.34 11.96 1.24
C THR A 9 10.59 12.53 0.57
N ASP A 10 11.26 13.50 1.17
CA ASP A 10 12.49 14.13 0.62
C ASP A 10 13.70 13.18 0.51
N HIS A 11 13.58 11.94 0.99
CA HIS A 11 14.66 10.96 0.97
C HIS A 11 14.76 10.12 -0.32
N ILE A 12 13.87 10.33 -1.29
CA ILE A 12 13.81 9.50 -2.51
C ILE A 12 14.73 10.03 -3.62
N LEU A 13 15.09 11.32 -3.57
CA LEU A 13 15.92 11.92 -4.58
C LEU A 13 17.38 12.06 -4.12
N PRO A 14 18.34 11.84 -5.01
CA PRO A 14 19.74 12.06 -4.70
C PRO A 14 19.99 13.50 -4.22
N ASP A 15 20.92 13.64 -3.29
CA ASP A 15 21.39 14.92 -2.81
C ASP A 15 22.29 15.65 -3.83
N LYS A 16 22.76 16.83 -3.46
CA LYS A 16 23.60 17.66 -4.35
C LYS A 16 24.89 16.97 -4.76
N GLU A 17 25.50 16.15 -3.92
CA GLU A 17 26.75 15.46 -4.18
C GLU A 17 26.64 14.49 -5.37
N PHE A 18 25.46 13.88 -5.54
CA PHE A 18 25.19 13.02 -6.70
C PHE A 18 25.27 13.78 -8.03
N TYR A 19 24.87 15.05 -8.05
CA TYR A 19 24.84 15.87 -9.29
C TYR A 19 26.17 16.58 -9.58
N ASP A 20 27.01 16.76 -8.57
CA ASP A 20 28.27 17.53 -8.69
C ASP A 20 29.21 16.93 -9.75
N GLY A 21 29.64 17.79 -10.70
CA GLY A 21 30.52 17.39 -11.81
C GLY A 21 29.89 16.47 -12.85
N ARG A 22 28.58 16.19 -12.78
CA ARG A 22 27.86 15.28 -13.68
C ARG A 22 26.82 16.03 -14.52
N ARG A 23 26.61 15.54 -15.75
CA ARG A 23 25.50 16.01 -16.61
C ARG A 23 24.30 15.09 -16.43
N VAL A 24 23.49 15.34 -15.41
CA VAL A 24 22.37 14.47 -15.04
C VAL A 24 21.07 14.97 -15.65
N HIS A 25 20.36 14.10 -16.34
CA HIS A 25 18.98 14.27 -16.78
C HIS A 25 18.11 13.32 -15.98
N VAL A 26 17.06 13.82 -15.34
CA VAL A 26 16.18 13.04 -14.49
C VAL A 26 14.94 12.63 -15.27
N ILE A 27 14.60 11.34 -15.24
CA ILE A 27 13.33 10.81 -15.70
C ILE A 27 12.57 10.33 -14.46
N TYR A 28 11.42 10.95 -14.18
CA TYR A 28 10.53 10.61 -13.09
C TYR A 28 9.35 9.80 -13.63
N GLY A 29 9.21 8.55 -13.17
CA GLY A 29 8.10 7.67 -13.53
C GLY A 29 7.12 7.57 -12.37
N ASP A 30 5.81 7.70 -12.68
CA ASP A 30 4.73 7.47 -11.73
C ASP A 30 3.55 6.82 -12.46
N ASP A 31 2.67 6.12 -11.74
CA ASP A 31 1.54 5.42 -12.34
C ASP A 31 0.41 6.41 -12.72
N ILE A 32 0.08 7.34 -11.81
CA ILE A 32 -1.06 8.26 -11.99
C ILE A 32 -0.65 9.71 -11.70
N HIS A 33 -0.92 10.59 -12.65
CA HIS A 33 -0.87 12.04 -12.45
C HIS A 33 -2.24 12.57 -12.08
N ILE A 34 -2.37 13.18 -10.89
CA ILE A 34 -3.61 13.79 -10.42
C ILE A 34 -3.46 15.31 -10.34
N THR A 35 -2.63 15.79 -9.41
CA THR A 35 -2.39 17.23 -9.18
C THR A 35 -0.97 17.66 -9.52
N GLY A 36 -0.08 16.72 -9.83
CA GLY A 36 1.33 16.99 -10.09
C GLY A 36 2.19 17.32 -8.85
N SER A 37 1.60 17.36 -7.65
CA SER A 37 2.30 17.81 -6.44
C SER A 37 3.58 17.03 -6.14
N SER A 38 3.60 15.71 -6.36
CA SER A 38 4.76 14.85 -6.12
C SER A 38 5.85 15.11 -7.17
N SER A 39 5.47 15.14 -8.45
CA SER A 39 6.42 15.38 -9.54
C SER A 39 6.97 16.80 -9.55
N ASP A 40 6.16 17.81 -9.24
CA ASP A 40 6.63 19.20 -9.15
C ASP A 40 7.68 19.37 -8.06
N ARG A 41 7.47 18.70 -6.93
CA ARG A 41 8.45 18.71 -5.85
C ARG A 41 9.72 17.96 -6.24
N ALA A 42 9.62 16.77 -6.83
CA ALA A 42 10.74 16.01 -7.33
C ALA A 42 11.53 16.85 -8.36
N ARG A 43 10.83 17.54 -9.27
CA ARG A 43 11.41 18.44 -10.26
C ARG A 43 12.16 19.59 -9.61
N LEU A 44 11.54 20.29 -8.67
CA LEU A 44 12.15 21.42 -7.97
C LEU A 44 13.41 20.98 -7.21
N SER A 45 13.34 19.84 -6.51
CA SER A 45 14.50 19.29 -5.79
C SER A 45 15.62 18.89 -6.73
N ALA A 46 15.33 18.14 -7.80
CA ALA A 46 16.34 17.71 -8.77
C ALA A 46 17.06 18.88 -9.44
N LEU A 47 16.30 19.87 -9.92
CA LEU A 47 16.88 21.05 -10.57
C LEU A 47 17.68 21.92 -9.60
N LYS A 48 17.22 22.07 -8.36
CA LYS A 48 17.93 22.77 -7.29
C LYS A 48 19.26 22.10 -6.96
N ASN A 49 19.31 20.77 -7.01
CA ASN A 49 20.50 19.99 -6.70
C ASN A 49 21.48 19.86 -7.88
N GLY A 50 21.11 20.31 -9.07
CA GLY A 50 22.02 20.37 -10.22
C GLY A 50 21.66 19.51 -11.42
N ALA A 51 20.45 18.94 -11.47
CA ALA A 51 19.98 18.26 -12.67
C ALA A 51 19.84 19.25 -13.85
N LEU A 52 20.26 18.82 -15.03
CA LEU A 52 20.18 19.64 -16.26
C LEU A 52 18.75 19.69 -16.83
N SER A 53 17.99 18.62 -16.66
CA SER A 53 16.58 18.55 -17.06
C SER A 53 15.82 17.54 -16.21
N PHE A 54 14.50 17.67 -16.25
CA PHE A 54 13.57 16.78 -15.58
C PHE A 54 12.38 16.51 -16.51
N ILE A 55 12.07 15.24 -16.71
CA ILE A 55 10.95 14.76 -17.53
C ILE A 55 10.09 13.84 -16.67
N SER A 56 8.78 14.08 -16.65
CA SER A 56 7.82 13.21 -15.98
C SER A 56 7.14 12.30 -17.01
N ILE A 57 6.97 11.02 -16.66
CA ILE A 57 6.26 10.02 -17.46
C ILE A 57 5.18 9.41 -16.58
N TYR A 58 3.95 9.34 -17.07
CA TYR A 58 2.80 8.78 -16.38
C TYR A 58 2.08 7.78 -17.26
N SER A 59 1.57 6.72 -16.64
CA SER A 59 0.69 5.76 -17.30
C SER A 59 -0.73 6.31 -17.48
N ILE A 60 -1.19 7.10 -16.52
CA ILE A 60 -2.54 7.70 -16.49
C ILE A 60 -2.41 9.17 -16.09
N ILE A 61 -3.11 10.03 -16.81
CA ILE A 61 -3.27 11.45 -16.45
C ILE A 61 -4.75 11.70 -16.22
N ILE A 62 -5.09 12.17 -15.01
CA ILE A 62 -6.45 12.53 -14.65
C ILE A 62 -6.71 13.98 -15.07
N ASP A 63 -7.84 14.20 -15.73
CA ASP A 63 -8.28 15.54 -16.07
C ASP A 63 -8.37 16.41 -14.80
N HIS A 64 -7.90 17.65 -14.91
CA HIS A 64 -7.79 18.56 -13.79
C HIS A 64 -9.16 18.87 -13.15
N GLU A 65 -10.21 19.02 -13.94
CA GLU A 65 -11.56 19.25 -13.42
C GLU A 65 -12.06 18.03 -12.65
N VAL A 66 -11.84 16.83 -13.18
CA VAL A 66 -12.18 15.58 -12.47
C VAL A 66 -11.46 15.47 -11.14
N ALA A 67 -10.17 15.82 -11.10
CA ALA A 67 -9.37 15.78 -9.88
C ALA A 67 -9.85 16.81 -8.83
N LEU A 68 -10.29 17.99 -9.26
CA LEU A 68 -10.85 19.02 -8.37
C LEU A 68 -12.17 18.59 -7.72
N TYR A 69 -13.09 18.03 -8.53
CA TYR A 69 -14.41 17.61 -8.04
C TYR A 69 -14.38 16.28 -7.29
N ASN A 70 -13.34 15.49 -7.46
CA ASN A 70 -13.23 14.18 -6.85
C ASN A 70 -11.83 13.94 -6.25
N PRO A 71 -11.52 14.51 -5.08
CA PRO A 71 -10.21 14.35 -4.43
C PRO A 71 -9.81 12.90 -4.14
N ALA A 72 -10.77 11.97 -4.11
CA ALA A 72 -10.58 10.53 -3.89
C ALA A 72 -10.54 9.74 -5.20
N ILE A 73 -10.34 10.38 -6.37
CA ILE A 73 -10.36 9.71 -7.67
C ILE A 73 -9.33 8.59 -7.77
N GLU A 74 -8.14 8.79 -7.18
CA GLU A 74 -7.10 7.78 -7.12
C GLU A 74 -7.57 6.52 -6.39
N GLU A 75 -8.18 6.70 -5.21
CA GLU A 75 -8.73 5.59 -4.44
C GLU A 75 -9.81 4.85 -5.23
N LYS A 76 -10.68 5.58 -5.93
CA LYS A 76 -11.73 4.99 -6.79
C LYS A 76 -11.14 4.22 -7.97
N ILE A 77 -10.11 4.73 -8.63
CA ILE A 77 -9.43 4.04 -9.72
C ILE A 77 -8.77 2.77 -9.20
N ASN A 78 -8.07 2.87 -8.07
CA ASN A 78 -7.40 1.74 -7.44
C ASN A 78 -8.36 0.65 -6.95
N LEU A 79 -9.60 1.05 -6.61
CA LEU A 79 -10.68 0.14 -6.22
C LEU A 79 -11.59 -0.26 -7.39
N SER A 80 -11.37 0.25 -8.60
CA SER A 80 -12.29 0.04 -9.73
C SER A 80 -12.39 -1.43 -10.18
N LYS A 81 -11.36 -2.23 -9.96
CA LYS A 81 -11.36 -3.68 -10.19
C LYS A 81 -11.74 -4.50 -8.96
N VAL A 82 -11.67 -3.89 -7.79
CA VAL A 82 -12.04 -4.50 -6.52
C VAL A 82 -13.29 -3.76 -6.05
N THR A 83 -14.40 -4.46 -5.90
CA THR A 83 -15.71 -3.87 -5.56
C THR A 83 -15.74 -3.20 -4.18
N GLY A 84 -14.63 -3.18 -3.46
CA GLY A 84 -14.53 -2.74 -2.07
C GLY A 84 -15.17 -3.73 -1.10
N LYS A 85 -15.55 -4.92 -1.59
CA LYS A 85 -16.15 -6.01 -0.82
C LYS A 85 -15.25 -7.24 -0.87
N LEU A 86 -15.40 -8.11 0.13
CA LEU A 86 -14.73 -9.40 0.16
C LEU A 86 -15.52 -10.42 -0.71
N ASP A 87 -15.38 -10.28 -2.02
CA ASP A 87 -15.98 -11.17 -3.03
C ASP A 87 -14.93 -12.06 -3.72
N ASN A 88 -15.34 -12.79 -4.74
CA ASN A 88 -14.44 -13.68 -5.47
C ASN A 88 -13.30 -12.92 -6.19
N SER A 89 -13.56 -11.72 -6.70
CA SER A 89 -12.52 -10.92 -7.36
C SER A 89 -11.46 -10.45 -6.35
N ALA A 90 -11.86 -10.13 -5.13
CA ALA A 90 -10.93 -9.87 -4.04
C ALA A 90 -10.17 -11.16 -3.67
N LEU A 91 -10.85 -12.30 -3.59
CA LEU A 91 -10.24 -13.57 -3.21
C LEU A 91 -9.11 -13.96 -4.18
N GLU A 92 -9.30 -13.79 -5.49
CA GLU A 92 -8.28 -14.05 -6.51
C GLU A 92 -6.95 -13.34 -6.24
N ILE A 93 -6.99 -12.15 -5.60
CA ILE A 93 -5.79 -11.39 -5.24
C ILE A 93 -5.09 -12.05 -4.04
N PHE A 94 -5.87 -12.46 -3.04
CA PHE A 94 -5.33 -13.03 -1.79
C PHE A 94 -4.88 -14.48 -1.94
N GLU A 95 -5.29 -15.17 -3.00
CA GLU A 95 -4.90 -16.55 -3.31
C GLU A 95 -3.61 -16.66 -4.12
N GLN A 96 -3.09 -15.56 -4.69
CA GLN A 96 -1.89 -15.58 -5.49
C GLN A 96 -0.67 -16.11 -4.71
N GLU A 97 0.13 -16.93 -5.33
CA GLU A 97 1.32 -17.53 -4.70
C GLU A 97 2.34 -16.46 -4.29
N ASP A 98 2.50 -15.43 -5.13
CA ASP A 98 3.38 -14.30 -4.93
C ASP A 98 2.70 -13.11 -4.24
N PHE A 99 1.54 -13.32 -3.59
CA PHE A 99 0.81 -12.28 -2.88
C PHE A 99 1.70 -11.54 -1.88
N ILE A 100 1.72 -10.21 -2.01
CA ILE A 100 2.39 -9.29 -1.08
C ILE A 100 1.33 -8.37 -0.49
N PRO A 101 1.15 -8.36 0.85
CA PRO A 101 0.23 -7.45 1.50
C PRO A 101 0.65 -5.99 1.31
N VAL A 102 -0.16 -5.23 0.62
CA VAL A 102 -0.04 -3.77 0.54
C VAL A 102 -1.11 -3.11 1.40
N LEU A 103 -0.93 -1.84 1.77
CA LEU A 103 -1.86 -1.13 2.66
C LEU A 103 -3.32 -1.18 2.15
N ARG A 104 -3.53 -1.20 0.84
CA ARG A 104 -4.87 -1.30 0.21
C ARG A 104 -5.51 -2.66 0.47
N SER A 105 -4.76 -3.76 0.26
CA SER A 105 -5.27 -5.12 0.52
C SER A 105 -5.53 -5.33 2.01
N LEU A 106 -4.67 -4.80 2.89
CA LEU A 106 -4.90 -4.83 4.33
C LEU A 106 -6.19 -4.08 4.70
N ARG A 107 -6.37 -2.85 4.22
CA ARG A 107 -7.59 -2.08 4.48
C ARG A 107 -8.85 -2.73 3.93
N LEU A 108 -8.77 -3.41 2.79
CA LEU A 108 -9.90 -4.13 2.21
C LEU A 108 -10.40 -5.22 3.16
N ILE A 109 -9.52 -6.08 3.66
CA ILE A 109 -9.89 -7.18 4.54
C ILE A 109 -10.23 -6.70 5.96
N LEU A 110 -9.52 -5.70 6.48
CA LEU A 110 -9.71 -5.20 7.84
C LEU A 110 -10.95 -4.30 8.00
N ASN A 111 -11.44 -3.66 6.93
CA ASN A 111 -12.66 -2.84 6.97
C ASN A 111 -13.95 -3.67 6.92
N GLU A 112 -13.88 -5.00 6.73
CA GLU A 112 -15.10 -5.82 6.74
C GLU A 112 -15.73 -5.86 8.13
N SER A 113 -16.93 -5.28 8.24
CA SER A 113 -17.66 -5.20 9.50
C SER A 113 -18.50 -6.45 9.81
N ASN A 114 -18.81 -7.23 8.78
CA ASN A 114 -19.57 -8.47 8.95
C ASN A 114 -18.64 -9.63 9.30
N LYS A 115 -18.65 -10.04 10.56
CA LYS A 115 -17.80 -11.12 11.07
C LYS A 115 -17.94 -12.43 10.30
N SER A 116 -19.16 -12.82 9.92
CA SER A 116 -19.38 -14.07 9.18
C SER A 116 -18.82 -14.00 7.76
N THR A 117 -18.90 -12.85 7.09
CA THR A 117 -18.30 -12.61 5.78
C THR A 117 -16.78 -12.69 5.90
N LEU A 118 -16.18 -12.05 6.90
CA LEU A 118 -14.74 -12.08 7.12
C LEU A 118 -14.25 -13.52 7.40
N VAL A 119 -14.88 -14.24 8.32
CA VAL A 119 -14.51 -15.64 8.63
C VAL A 119 -14.59 -16.52 7.38
N ASN A 120 -15.69 -16.44 6.62
CA ASN A 120 -15.82 -17.20 5.39
C ASN A 120 -14.76 -16.83 4.34
N PHE A 121 -14.39 -15.56 4.25
CA PHE A 121 -13.37 -15.10 3.32
C PHE A 121 -11.96 -15.59 3.71
N ILE A 122 -11.55 -15.39 4.96
CA ILE A 122 -10.21 -15.81 5.44
C ILE A 122 -10.04 -17.32 5.44
N SER A 123 -11.14 -18.10 5.56
CA SER A 123 -11.05 -19.57 5.49
C SER A 123 -10.60 -20.08 4.13
N LYS A 124 -10.77 -19.28 3.07
CA LYS A 124 -10.38 -19.61 1.70
C LYS A 124 -8.95 -19.15 1.36
N ILE A 125 -8.42 -18.18 2.11
CA ILE A 125 -7.06 -17.67 1.87
C ILE A 125 -6.02 -18.73 2.25
N PRO A 126 -4.99 -18.97 1.41
CA PRO A 126 -3.88 -19.84 1.76
C PRO A 126 -3.22 -19.43 3.09
N ASN A 127 -2.87 -20.40 3.90
CA ASN A 127 -2.29 -20.17 5.23
C ASN A 127 -1.08 -19.22 5.20
N LYS A 128 -0.20 -19.39 4.22
CA LYS A 128 0.97 -18.51 4.00
C LYS A 128 0.55 -17.05 3.79
N ASN A 129 -0.46 -16.81 2.97
CA ASN A 129 -0.93 -15.46 2.67
C ASN A 129 -1.70 -14.82 3.84
N LEU A 130 -2.48 -15.63 4.58
CA LEU A 130 -3.15 -15.16 5.79
C LEU A 130 -2.12 -14.74 6.86
N LEU A 131 -1.03 -15.49 6.99
CA LEU A 131 0.06 -15.15 7.88
C LEU A 131 0.79 -13.87 7.46
N LYS A 132 1.05 -13.71 6.14
CA LYS A 132 1.62 -12.46 5.60
C LYS A 132 0.74 -11.24 5.94
N ILE A 133 -0.59 -11.37 5.85
CA ILE A 133 -1.55 -10.31 6.20
C ILE A 133 -1.39 -9.93 7.69
N TYR A 134 -1.33 -10.91 8.58
CA TYR A 134 -1.16 -10.69 10.00
C TYR A 134 0.16 -9.99 10.32
N ILE A 135 1.28 -10.49 9.78
CA ILE A 135 2.61 -9.89 9.97
C ILE A 135 2.64 -8.46 9.44
N ALA A 136 2.09 -8.23 8.23
CA ALA A 136 2.05 -6.89 7.63
C ALA A 136 1.21 -5.90 8.46
N TYR A 137 0.11 -6.36 9.09
CA TYR A 137 -0.64 -5.54 10.04
C TYR A 137 0.19 -5.19 11.27
N MET A 138 0.80 -6.19 11.91
CA MET A 138 1.59 -6.00 13.13
C MET A 138 2.82 -5.11 12.91
N SER A 139 3.35 -5.08 11.69
CA SER A 139 4.51 -4.27 11.32
C SER A 139 4.13 -2.85 10.86
N ASN A 140 2.84 -2.50 10.82
CA ASN A 140 2.38 -1.23 10.26
C ASN A 140 1.73 -0.34 11.32
N GLU A 141 2.53 0.52 11.94
CA GLU A 141 2.07 1.47 12.97
C GLU A 141 0.88 2.35 12.52
N SER A 142 0.74 2.63 11.21
CA SER A 142 -0.36 3.45 10.70
C SER A 142 -1.74 2.77 10.80
N LEU A 143 -1.77 1.47 11.02
CA LEU A 143 -2.99 0.68 11.22
C LEU A 143 -3.31 0.47 12.70
N ASP A 144 -2.37 0.73 13.60
CA ASP A 144 -2.52 0.55 15.05
C ASP A 144 -3.25 1.74 15.70
N ASN A 145 -4.49 1.97 15.29
CA ASN A 145 -5.35 3.02 15.83
C ASN A 145 -6.61 2.48 16.53
N GLY A 146 -6.66 1.17 16.78
CA GLY A 146 -7.81 0.49 17.39
C GLY A 146 -8.99 0.25 16.46
N LYS A 147 -9.01 0.85 15.28
CA LYS A 147 -10.13 0.73 14.32
C LYS A 147 -10.35 -0.72 13.83
N TYR A 148 -9.28 -1.50 13.74
CA TYR A 148 -9.27 -2.83 13.13
C TYR A 148 -9.18 -3.97 14.15
N ASN A 149 -9.30 -3.68 15.45
CA ASN A 149 -9.11 -4.66 16.51
C ASN A 149 -10.01 -5.90 16.35
N ASP A 150 -11.27 -5.71 15.97
CA ASP A 150 -12.20 -6.82 15.77
C ASP A 150 -11.79 -7.73 14.62
N SER A 151 -11.43 -7.14 13.47
CA SER A 151 -11.04 -7.89 12.28
C SER A 151 -9.71 -8.62 12.48
N ILE A 152 -8.73 -7.96 13.10
CA ILE A 152 -7.44 -8.58 13.35
C ILE A 152 -7.52 -9.69 14.41
N SER A 153 -8.42 -9.55 15.41
CA SER A 153 -8.68 -10.61 16.37
C SER A 153 -9.20 -11.88 15.68
N ILE A 154 -10.15 -11.74 14.74
CA ILE A 154 -10.68 -12.85 13.97
C ILE A 154 -9.59 -13.54 13.14
N ILE A 155 -8.71 -12.76 12.49
CA ILE A 155 -7.58 -13.28 11.71
C ILE A 155 -6.60 -14.01 12.64
N ARG A 156 -6.26 -13.42 13.78
CA ARG A 156 -5.39 -14.01 14.80
C ARG A 156 -5.95 -15.33 15.32
N ASP A 157 -7.22 -15.37 15.71
CA ASP A 157 -7.88 -16.56 16.23
C ASP A 157 -7.85 -17.70 15.19
N SER A 158 -8.08 -17.38 13.91
CA SER A 158 -7.95 -18.35 12.82
C SER A 158 -6.52 -18.87 12.66
N LEU A 159 -5.51 -18.03 12.81
CA LEU A 159 -4.10 -18.44 12.74
C LEU A 159 -3.69 -19.31 13.94
N VAL A 160 -4.21 -19.02 15.14
CA VAL A 160 -4.01 -19.85 16.34
C VAL A 160 -4.65 -21.22 16.17
N GLU A 161 -5.89 -21.28 15.69
CA GLU A 161 -6.60 -22.53 15.41
C GLU A 161 -5.84 -23.39 14.39
N LYS A 162 -5.28 -22.76 13.36
CA LYS A 162 -4.44 -23.40 12.34
C LYS A 162 -3.02 -23.73 12.83
N LYS A 163 -2.66 -23.41 14.07
CA LYS A 163 -1.33 -23.60 14.69
C LYS A 163 -0.20 -22.92 13.92
N LEU A 164 -0.46 -21.75 13.35
CA LEU A 164 0.54 -20.94 12.64
C LEU A 164 1.18 -19.89 13.56
N ILE A 165 0.46 -19.47 14.60
CA ILE A 165 0.95 -18.60 15.65
C ILE A 165 0.55 -19.15 17.03
N GLN A 166 1.26 -18.72 18.07
CA GLN A 166 0.93 -19.01 19.47
C GLN A 166 -0.18 -18.11 19.98
N ASN A 167 -0.76 -18.43 21.15
CA ASN A 167 -1.80 -17.62 21.79
C ASN A 167 -1.34 -16.19 22.13
N ASP A 168 -0.05 -15.96 22.30
CA ASP A 168 0.55 -14.65 22.53
C ASP A 168 0.79 -13.88 21.21
N GLY A 169 0.54 -14.48 20.06
CA GLY A 169 0.71 -13.91 18.73
C GLY A 169 2.09 -14.15 18.11
N ASN A 170 2.99 -14.85 18.81
CA ASN A 170 4.30 -15.21 18.27
C ASN A 170 4.16 -16.34 17.22
N LEU A 171 5.05 -16.31 16.23
CA LEU A 171 5.09 -17.32 15.16
C LEU A 171 5.52 -18.67 15.70
N ILE A 172 4.94 -19.75 15.19
CA ILE A 172 5.33 -21.12 15.49
C ILE A 172 6.27 -21.62 14.39
N GLY A 173 7.52 -21.93 14.76
CA GLY A 173 8.54 -22.49 13.87
C GLY A 173 9.40 -21.46 13.15
N GLU A 174 10.46 -21.94 12.49
CA GLU A 174 11.32 -21.12 11.64
C GLU A 174 10.61 -20.89 10.30
N LEU A 175 10.08 -19.68 10.11
CA LEU A 175 9.52 -19.24 8.83
C LEU A 175 10.66 -18.81 7.90
N CYS A 176 11.54 -19.73 7.52
CA CYS A 176 12.65 -19.47 6.61
C CYS A 176 12.24 -19.34 5.14
N GLU A 177 10.95 -19.47 4.78
CA GLU A 177 10.47 -19.48 3.39
C GLU A 177 9.16 -18.69 3.19
N LEU A 178 9.05 -17.50 3.77
CA LEU A 178 7.93 -16.59 3.46
C LEU A 178 8.24 -15.68 2.27
#